data_cd1053fb1567aafd6252a7063ff682a3
#
_entry.id   cd1053fb1567aafd6252a7063ff682a3
#
_cell.length_a   1.000
_cell.length_b   1.000
_cell.length_c   1.000
_cell.angle_alpha   90.00
_cell.angle_beta   90.00
_cell.angle_gamma   90.00
#
_symmetry.space_group_name_H-M   'P 1'
#
loop_
_entity.id
_entity.type
_entity.pdbx_description
1 polymer ?
#
loop_
_entity_poly.entity_id
_entity_poly.type
_entity_poly.pdbx_seq_one_letter_code
_entity_poly.pdbx_strand_id
1 'polypeptide(L)'
;NVQIKGKLADVMTLVAQRKIQVVKAKRPQLDKIHEHNQGVVAEVSKYPYADLLDILDNACKKNEPPFVLLLDSLNDPQNFGTLIRTAEATGVHGIIIPLAHTVEVTPAVVNASSGASEHMLIARMNLSQAIDALKEENVWVVGLDQDGETVGAKTQRHLTGATALVVGSEGDGIRQLTRAKCDIVLKLPMRGQVESLNAAVAGSVALYLAYLARQETR
;
A
#
# COMPACT_ATOMS: atom_id res chain seq x y z
N ASN A 1 -23.90 33.87 9.22
CA ASN A 1 -24.22 32.49 8.76
C ASN A 1 -23.38 32.22 7.50
N VAL A 2 -22.25 31.52 7.65
CA VAL A 2 -21.48 31.03 6.51
C VAL A 2 -22.28 29.85 5.92
N GLN A 3 -22.79 29.98 4.71
CA GLN A 3 -23.40 28.86 4.00
C GLN A 3 -22.32 27.81 3.67
N ILE A 4 -22.35 26.67 4.35
CA ILE A 4 -21.49 25.53 4.09
C ILE A 4 -21.97 24.90 2.78
N LYS A 5 -21.13 24.90 1.74
CA LYS A 5 -21.44 24.35 0.40
C LYS A 5 -20.42 23.31 -0.02
N GLY A 6 -20.80 22.41 -0.94
CA GLY A 6 -19.93 21.40 -1.52
C GLY A 6 -19.44 20.34 -0.51
N LYS A 7 -18.25 19.83 -0.68
CA LYS A 7 -17.68 18.72 0.12
C LYS A 7 -17.76 18.94 1.65
N LEU A 8 -17.69 20.18 2.11
CA LEU A 8 -17.82 20.46 3.54
C LEU A 8 -19.25 20.22 4.06
N ALA A 9 -20.28 20.42 3.23
CA ALA A 9 -21.66 20.10 3.60
C ALA A 9 -21.84 18.59 3.76
N ASP A 10 -21.23 17.80 2.87
CA ASP A 10 -21.26 16.33 2.94
C ASP A 10 -20.58 15.82 4.22
N VAL A 11 -19.40 16.38 4.54
CA VAL A 11 -18.69 16.09 5.80
C VAL A 11 -19.57 16.42 7.02
N MET A 12 -20.22 17.59 7.04
CA MET A 12 -21.10 17.99 8.17
C MET A 12 -22.32 17.08 8.30
N THR A 13 -22.86 16.58 7.19
CA THR A 13 -23.95 15.61 7.21
C THR A 13 -23.51 14.28 7.84
N LEU A 14 -22.35 13.75 7.43
CA LEU A 14 -21.77 12.54 8.01
C LEU A 14 -21.47 12.69 9.50
N VAL A 15 -20.89 13.83 9.88
CA VAL A 15 -20.58 14.17 11.28
C VAL A 15 -21.84 14.15 12.13
N ALA A 16 -22.95 14.75 11.64
CA ALA A 16 -24.24 14.75 12.34
C ALA A 16 -24.82 13.33 12.46
N GLN A 17 -24.79 12.55 11.37
CA GLN A 17 -25.27 11.15 11.35
C GLN A 17 -24.48 10.25 12.32
N ARG A 18 -23.17 10.46 12.41
CA ARG A 18 -22.26 9.68 13.27
C ARG A 18 -22.16 10.22 14.69
N LYS A 19 -22.88 11.34 15.02
CA LYS A 19 -22.83 12.02 16.31
C LYS A 19 -21.41 12.40 16.74
N ILE A 20 -20.57 12.80 15.78
CA ILE A 20 -19.20 13.23 16.03
C ILE A 20 -19.22 14.65 16.61
N GLN A 21 -18.44 14.89 17.66
CA GLN A 21 -18.32 16.22 18.26
C GLN A 21 -17.61 17.19 17.29
N VAL A 22 -18.22 18.35 17.05
CA VAL A 22 -17.65 19.40 16.22
C VAL A 22 -17.27 20.59 17.08
N VAL A 23 -16.03 21.02 16.96
CA VAL A 23 -15.51 22.21 17.62
C VAL A 23 -15.22 23.28 16.58
N LYS A 24 -15.80 24.47 16.75
CA LYS A 24 -15.46 25.63 15.90
C LYS A 24 -14.16 26.26 16.41
N ALA A 25 -13.16 26.30 15.52
CA ALA A 25 -11.84 26.85 15.82
C ALA A 25 -11.50 28.00 14.87
N LYS A 26 -10.63 28.92 15.31
CA LYS A 26 -10.05 29.96 14.46
C LYS A 26 -8.91 29.37 13.63
N ARG A 27 -8.66 29.92 12.43
CA ARG A 27 -7.60 29.48 11.53
C ARG A 27 -6.24 29.24 12.22
N PRO A 28 -5.71 30.16 13.06
CA PRO A 28 -4.44 29.92 13.75
C PRO A 28 -4.43 28.73 14.72
N GLN A 29 -5.59 28.29 15.19
CA GLN A 29 -5.69 27.09 16.03
C GLN A 29 -5.62 25.82 15.20
N LEU A 30 -6.23 25.81 14.01
CA LEU A 30 -6.14 24.70 13.05
C LEU A 30 -4.71 24.57 12.48
N ASP A 31 -4.07 25.71 12.16
CA ASP A 31 -2.71 25.75 11.62
C ASP A 31 -1.67 25.21 12.61
N LYS A 32 -1.92 25.33 13.93
CA LYS A 32 -1.08 24.72 14.98
C LYS A 32 -1.19 23.19 14.99
N ILE A 33 -2.33 22.62 14.58
CA ILE A 33 -2.53 21.17 14.54
C ILE A 33 -1.96 20.61 13.23
N HIS A 34 -2.28 21.27 12.11
CA HIS A 34 -1.81 20.88 10.77
C HIS A 34 -1.75 22.10 9.86
N GLU A 35 -0.56 22.43 9.35
CA GLU A 35 -0.32 23.65 8.58
C GLU A 35 -1.15 23.72 7.27
N HIS A 36 -1.35 22.56 6.60
CA HIS A 36 -2.09 22.46 5.35
C HIS A 36 -3.55 22.00 5.50
N ASN A 37 -4.23 22.43 6.55
CA ASN A 37 -5.54 21.91 7.00
C ASN A 37 -6.75 22.24 6.12
N GLN A 38 -6.66 23.11 5.14
CA GLN A 38 -7.80 23.56 4.30
C GLN A 38 -9.05 24.00 5.08
N GLY A 39 -8.93 24.34 6.37
CA GLY A 39 -10.01 24.80 7.25
C GLY A 39 -10.77 23.70 7.99
N VAL A 40 -10.33 22.44 7.88
CA VAL A 40 -10.89 21.31 8.63
C VAL A 40 -9.75 20.43 9.15
N VAL A 41 -9.86 20.00 10.39
CA VAL A 41 -8.95 19.02 11.04
C VAL A 41 -9.82 18.00 11.75
N ALA A 42 -9.48 16.72 11.63
CA ALA A 42 -10.10 15.64 12.38
C ALA A 42 -9.06 15.02 13.31
N GLU A 43 -9.43 14.88 14.59
CA GLU A 43 -8.68 14.04 15.52
C GLU A 43 -9.25 12.62 15.46
N VAL A 44 -8.40 11.66 15.16
CA VAL A 44 -8.80 10.27 14.96
C VAL A 44 -8.00 9.33 15.86
N SER A 45 -8.51 8.11 16.06
CA SER A 45 -7.77 7.05 16.74
C SER A 45 -6.51 6.67 15.95
N LYS A 46 -5.64 5.87 16.55
CA LYS A 46 -4.54 5.22 15.82
C LYS A 46 -5.11 4.38 14.69
N TYR A 47 -4.33 4.25 13.61
CA TYR A 47 -4.71 3.43 12.45
C TYR A 47 -4.98 1.97 12.88
N PRO A 48 -6.12 1.38 12.52
CA PRO A 48 -6.48 0.00 12.89
C PRO A 48 -5.76 -0.98 11.95
N TYR A 49 -4.57 -1.44 12.35
CA TYR A 49 -3.87 -2.46 11.59
C TYR A 49 -4.64 -3.79 11.61
N ALA A 50 -4.67 -4.46 10.48
CA ALA A 50 -5.26 -5.78 10.28
C ALA A 50 -4.26 -6.90 10.58
N ASP A 51 -4.76 -8.13 10.61
CA ASP A 51 -3.93 -9.34 10.63
C ASP A 51 -3.78 -9.95 9.24
N LEU A 52 -2.82 -10.86 9.04
CA LEU A 52 -2.64 -11.55 7.77
C LEU A 52 -3.89 -12.36 7.38
N LEU A 53 -4.57 -12.96 8.35
CA LEU A 53 -5.80 -13.71 8.11
C LEU A 53 -6.91 -12.81 7.53
N ASP A 54 -7.03 -11.57 8.00
CA ASP A 54 -8.01 -10.61 7.45
C ASP A 54 -7.75 -10.34 5.97
N ILE A 55 -6.47 -10.28 5.57
CA ILE A 55 -6.07 -10.07 4.16
C ILE A 55 -6.45 -11.27 3.30
N LEU A 56 -6.17 -12.48 3.77
CA LEU A 56 -6.52 -13.73 3.06
C LEU A 56 -8.04 -13.92 2.98
N ASP A 57 -8.75 -13.65 4.07
CA ASP A 57 -10.21 -13.67 4.12
C ASP A 57 -10.84 -12.66 3.16
N ASN A 58 -10.22 -11.48 2.98
CA ASN A 58 -10.68 -10.49 2.01
C ASN A 58 -10.61 -11.02 0.57
N ALA A 59 -9.53 -11.73 0.22
CA ALA A 59 -9.42 -12.40 -1.08
C ALA A 59 -10.47 -13.50 -1.24
N CYS A 60 -10.66 -14.32 -0.22
CA CYS A 60 -11.67 -15.38 -0.20
C CYS A 60 -13.10 -14.82 -0.37
N LYS A 61 -13.46 -13.76 0.35
CA LYS A 61 -14.77 -13.08 0.24
C LYS A 61 -15.04 -12.52 -1.15
N LYS A 62 -13.99 -12.10 -1.85
CA LYS A 62 -14.08 -11.64 -3.25
C LYS A 62 -14.06 -12.77 -4.27
N ASN A 63 -13.86 -14.01 -3.81
CA ASN A 63 -13.66 -15.19 -4.67
C ASN A 63 -12.52 -14.98 -5.68
N GLU A 64 -11.41 -14.41 -5.20
CA GLU A 64 -10.22 -14.08 -6.00
C GLU A 64 -8.98 -14.75 -5.41
N PRO A 65 -8.00 -15.16 -6.24
CA PRO A 65 -6.71 -15.58 -5.74
C PRO A 65 -6.05 -14.45 -4.95
N PRO A 66 -5.42 -14.69 -3.79
CA PRO A 66 -4.74 -13.65 -3.01
C PRO A 66 -3.79 -12.80 -3.85
N PHE A 67 -3.85 -11.48 -3.68
CA PHE A 67 -2.91 -10.53 -4.23
C PHE A 67 -2.45 -9.59 -3.12
N VAL A 68 -1.21 -9.74 -2.68
CA VAL A 68 -0.67 -9.10 -1.47
C VAL A 68 0.55 -8.27 -1.84
N LEU A 69 0.73 -7.12 -1.20
CA LEU A 69 1.93 -6.29 -1.34
C LEU A 69 2.72 -6.32 -0.03
N LEU A 70 4.00 -6.68 -0.10
CA LEU A 70 4.94 -6.59 1.02
C LEU A 70 5.90 -5.43 0.78
N LEU A 71 6.06 -4.55 1.75
CA LEU A 71 6.96 -3.40 1.67
C LEU A 71 8.14 -3.58 2.63
N ASP A 72 9.32 -3.77 2.09
CA ASP A 72 10.51 -4.03 2.89
C ASP A 72 11.29 -2.75 3.19
N SER A 73 11.17 -2.24 4.43
CA SER A 73 11.93 -1.09 4.94
C SER A 73 11.68 0.24 4.21
N LEU A 74 10.45 0.48 3.76
CA LEU A 74 10.07 1.76 3.16
C LEU A 74 9.91 2.81 4.26
N ASN A 75 10.63 3.95 4.16
CA ASN A 75 10.66 4.98 5.20
C ASN A 75 10.01 6.30 4.79
N ASP A 76 9.80 6.53 3.50
CA ASP A 76 9.19 7.76 3.01
C ASP A 76 7.66 7.67 2.97
N PRO A 77 6.93 8.57 3.70
CA PRO A 77 5.47 8.62 3.68
C PRO A 77 4.85 8.84 2.30
N GLN A 78 5.52 9.56 1.40
CA GLN A 78 5.01 9.84 0.05
C GLN A 78 5.04 8.56 -0.79
N ASN A 79 6.13 7.81 -0.73
CA ASN A 79 6.27 6.54 -1.43
C ASN A 79 5.29 5.50 -0.89
N PHE A 80 5.13 5.41 0.43
CA PHE A 80 4.17 4.51 1.04
C PHE A 80 2.73 4.86 0.63
N GLY A 81 2.34 6.14 0.72
CA GLY A 81 1.02 6.59 0.30
C GLY A 81 0.74 6.33 -1.19
N THR A 82 1.73 6.54 -2.05
CA THR A 82 1.64 6.25 -3.49
C THR A 82 1.40 4.76 -3.74
N LEU A 83 2.12 3.87 -3.03
CA LEU A 83 1.95 2.43 -3.15
C LEU A 83 0.59 1.96 -2.61
N ILE A 84 0.12 2.50 -1.49
CA ILE A 84 -1.23 2.22 -0.97
C ILE A 84 -2.29 2.57 -2.02
N ARG A 85 -2.18 3.76 -2.63
CA ARG A 85 -3.12 4.21 -3.65
C ARG A 85 -3.10 3.31 -4.89
N THR A 86 -1.92 2.91 -5.34
CA THR A 86 -1.78 2.00 -6.48
C THR A 86 -2.27 0.60 -6.14
N ALA A 87 -1.98 0.10 -4.95
CA ALA A 87 -2.43 -1.20 -4.48
C ALA A 87 -3.97 -1.28 -4.43
N GLU A 88 -4.62 -0.25 -3.91
CA GLU A 88 -6.09 -0.15 -3.91
C GLU A 88 -6.64 -0.17 -5.34
N ALA A 89 -6.10 0.69 -6.22
CA ALA A 89 -6.53 0.81 -7.62
C ALA A 89 -6.33 -0.48 -8.44
N THR A 90 -5.37 -1.32 -8.09
CA THR A 90 -5.05 -2.58 -8.78
C THR A 90 -5.66 -3.82 -8.12
N GLY A 91 -6.50 -3.64 -7.08
CA GLY A 91 -7.23 -4.72 -6.42
C GLY A 91 -6.37 -5.60 -5.51
N VAL A 92 -5.28 -5.06 -4.95
CA VAL A 92 -4.52 -5.72 -3.89
C VAL A 92 -5.42 -5.95 -2.68
N HIS A 93 -5.40 -7.14 -2.10
CA HIS A 93 -6.23 -7.52 -0.97
C HIS A 93 -5.74 -6.99 0.38
N GLY A 94 -4.44 -6.71 0.47
CA GLY A 94 -3.84 -6.10 1.64
C GLY A 94 -2.34 -5.87 1.48
N ILE A 95 -1.79 -5.05 2.38
CA ILE A 95 -0.39 -4.67 2.42
C ILE A 95 0.22 -5.16 3.73
N ILE A 96 1.45 -5.67 3.68
CA ILE A 96 2.20 -6.09 4.86
C ILE A 96 3.44 -5.21 4.98
N ILE A 97 3.62 -4.61 6.17
CA ILE A 97 4.79 -3.80 6.51
C ILE A 97 5.53 -4.40 7.72
N PRO A 98 6.85 -4.15 7.86
CA PRO A 98 7.62 -4.63 9.01
C PRO A 98 7.13 -4.03 10.33
N LEU A 99 7.49 -4.68 11.45
CA LEU A 99 7.21 -4.18 12.81
C LEU A 99 8.07 -2.94 13.16
N ALA A 100 9.25 -2.81 12.53
CA ALA A 100 10.21 -1.74 12.77
C ALA A 100 10.93 -1.35 11.46
N HIS A 101 11.61 -0.22 11.47
CA HIS A 101 12.37 0.31 10.32
C HIS A 101 11.48 0.52 9.08
N THR A 102 10.28 1.04 9.29
CA THR A 102 9.33 1.37 8.23
C THR A 102 8.46 2.55 8.66
N VAL A 103 7.91 3.28 7.71
CA VAL A 103 6.90 4.30 7.97
C VAL A 103 5.59 3.65 8.39
N GLU A 104 4.95 4.19 9.42
CA GLU A 104 3.59 3.82 9.84
C GLU A 104 2.54 4.63 9.06
N VAL A 105 1.27 4.20 9.13
CA VAL A 105 0.16 4.99 8.56
C VAL A 105 -0.07 6.23 9.42
N THR A 106 0.58 7.32 9.00
CA THR A 106 0.51 8.64 9.61
C THR A 106 -0.43 9.55 8.80
N PRO A 107 -0.83 10.75 9.30
CA PRO A 107 -1.58 11.71 8.51
C PRO A 107 -0.92 12.07 7.16
N ALA A 108 0.41 12.06 7.10
CA ALA A 108 1.15 12.28 5.85
C ALA A 108 0.90 11.16 4.83
N VAL A 109 0.88 9.90 5.29
CA VAL A 109 0.57 8.73 4.46
C VAL A 109 -0.89 8.75 3.99
N VAL A 110 -1.83 9.08 4.88
CA VAL A 110 -3.25 9.23 4.53
C VAL A 110 -3.44 10.28 3.43
N ASN A 111 -2.79 11.43 3.56
CA ASN A 111 -2.81 12.47 2.53
C ASN A 111 -2.17 12.01 1.22
N ALA A 112 -0.99 11.39 1.27
CA ALA A 112 -0.27 10.91 0.10
C ALA A 112 -1.06 9.80 -0.64
N SER A 113 -1.76 8.93 0.11
CA SER A 113 -2.63 7.90 -0.46
C SER A 113 -3.95 8.44 -1.02
N SER A 114 -4.24 9.74 -0.84
CA SER A 114 -5.54 10.35 -1.19
C SER A 114 -6.74 9.62 -0.56
N GLY A 115 -6.55 9.09 0.66
CA GLY A 115 -7.57 8.35 1.41
C GLY A 115 -7.67 6.85 1.06
N ALA A 116 -6.87 6.33 0.13
CA ALA A 116 -6.89 4.88 -0.18
C ALA A 116 -6.52 4.01 1.02
N SER A 117 -5.77 4.55 2.00
CA SER A 117 -5.49 3.87 3.27
C SER A 117 -6.75 3.45 4.05
N GLU A 118 -7.86 4.18 3.89
CA GLU A 118 -9.13 3.86 4.55
C GLU A 118 -9.86 2.65 3.94
N HIS A 119 -9.42 2.22 2.76
CA HIS A 119 -9.99 1.10 2.01
C HIS A 119 -9.05 -0.11 1.93
N MET A 120 -7.81 0.04 2.42
CA MET A 120 -6.78 -0.98 2.33
C MET A 120 -6.54 -1.64 3.69
N LEU A 121 -6.55 -2.97 3.72
CA LEU A 121 -6.07 -3.71 4.88
C LEU A 121 -4.54 -3.62 4.95
N ILE A 122 -4.01 -3.15 6.06
CA ILE A 122 -2.56 -3.06 6.27
C ILE A 122 -2.22 -3.82 7.54
N ALA A 123 -1.37 -4.85 7.42
CA ALA A 123 -0.89 -5.65 8.53
C ALA A 123 0.55 -5.28 8.90
N ARG A 124 0.89 -5.40 10.18
CA ARG A 124 2.26 -5.23 10.68
C ARG A 124 2.78 -6.55 11.23
N MET A 125 3.82 -7.09 10.61
CA MET A 125 4.42 -8.33 11.08
C MET A 125 5.86 -8.51 10.59
N ASN A 126 6.57 -9.50 11.09
CA ASN A 126 7.86 -9.88 10.56
C ASN A 126 7.70 -10.38 9.12
N LEU A 127 8.37 -9.74 8.15
CA LEU A 127 8.19 -10.07 6.73
C LEU A 127 8.63 -11.50 6.39
N SER A 128 9.68 -12.02 7.04
CA SER A 128 10.12 -13.40 6.85
C SER A 128 9.04 -14.41 7.27
N GLN A 129 8.38 -14.14 8.40
CA GLN A 129 7.25 -14.96 8.86
C GLN A 129 6.01 -14.78 7.99
N ALA A 130 5.77 -13.55 7.50
CA ALA A 130 4.68 -13.28 6.56
C ALA A 130 4.84 -14.08 5.27
N ILE A 131 6.06 -14.12 4.73
CA ILE A 131 6.36 -14.89 3.53
C ILE A 131 6.16 -16.38 3.75
N ASP A 132 6.62 -16.93 4.89
CA ASP A 132 6.43 -18.34 5.20
C ASP A 132 4.94 -18.69 5.27
N ALA A 133 4.15 -17.90 6.00
CA ALA A 133 2.71 -18.09 6.11
C ALA A 133 1.97 -17.96 4.78
N LEU A 134 2.36 -17.01 3.92
CA LEU A 134 1.80 -16.87 2.57
C LEU A 134 2.11 -18.09 1.69
N LYS A 135 3.32 -18.65 1.81
CA LYS A 135 3.71 -19.87 1.07
C LYS A 135 2.94 -21.10 1.53
N GLU A 136 2.64 -21.23 2.82
CA GLU A 136 1.77 -22.29 3.35
C GLU A 136 0.37 -22.23 2.72
N GLU A 137 -0.10 -21.03 2.35
CA GLU A 137 -1.35 -20.80 1.62
C GLU A 137 -1.18 -20.83 0.09
N ASN A 138 -0.08 -21.38 -0.42
CA ASN A 138 0.26 -21.50 -1.84
C ASN A 138 0.32 -20.15 -2.59
N VAL A 139 0.67 -19.06 -1.90
CA VAL A 139 0.89 -17.75 -2.51
C VAL A 139 2.32 -17.67 -3.03
N TRP A 140 2.48 -17.40 -4.31
CA TRP A 140 3.78 -17.23 -4.97
C TRP A 140 4.40 -15.87 -4.63
N VAL A 141 5.62 -15.86 -4.15
CA VAL A 141 6.29 -14.64 -3.66
C VAL A 141 7.28 -14.11 -4.69
N VAL A 142 7.00 -12.94 -5.22
CA VAL A 142 7.76 -12.25 -6.27
C VAL A 142 8.47 -11.04 -5.70
N GLY A 143 9.79 -11.04 -5.66
CA GLY A 143 10.60 -9.87 -5.30
C GLY A 143 10.78 -8.93 -6.50
N LEU A 144 10.79 -7.62 -6.28
CA LEU A 144 11.13 -6.61 -7.28
C LEU A 144 12.48 -5.98 -6.93
N ASP A 145 13.51 -6.29 -7.74
CA ASP A 145 14.88 -5.81 -7.49
C ASP A 145 15.66 -5.72 -8.82
N GLN A 146 16.65 -4.81 -8.88
CA GLN A 146 17.44 -4.54 -10.09
C GLN A 146 18.28 -5.74 -10.59
N ASP A 147 18.61 -6.67 -9.70
CA ASP A 147 19.39 -7.88 -10.04
C ASP A 147 18.50 -9.07 -10.40
N GLY A 148 17.19 -8.85 -10.55
CA GLY A 148 16.22 -9.89 -10.91
C GLY A 148 16.21 -10.28 -12.37
N GLU A 149 15.39 -11.27 -12.71
CA GLU A 149 15.06 -11.62 -14.09
C GLU A 149 14.17 -10.55 -14.71
N THR A 150 14.44 -10.18 -15.96
CA THR A 150 13.65 -9.09 -16.62
C THR A 150 12.20 -9.51 -16.82
N VAL A 151 11.26 -8.65 -16.41
CA VAL A 151 9.84 -8.84 -16.66
C VAL A 151 9.57 -8.88 -18.16
N GLY A 152 8.85 -9.90 -18.62
CA GLY A 152 8.52 -10.13 -20.01
C GLY A 152 7.55 -11.29 -20.15
N ALA A 153 7.24 -11.71 -21.38
CA ALA A 153 6.25 -12.74 -21.66
C ALA A 153 6.48 -14.07 -20.90
N LYS A 154 7.74 -14.46 -20.67
CA LYS A 154 8.08 -15.70 -19.95
C LYS A 154 7.87 -15.60 -18.44
N THR A 155 8.06 -14.41 -17.87
CA THR A 155 7.97 -14.17 -16.42
C THR A 155 6.59 -13.66 -15.99
N GLN A 156 5.75 -13.21 -16.92
CA GLN A 156 4.41 -12.69 -16.66
C GLN A 156 3.53 -13.71 -15.91
N ARG A 157 3.70 -15.01 -16.17
CA ARG A 157 3.00 -16.10 -15.47
C ARG A 157 3.18 -16.06 -13.94
N HIS A 158 4.30 -15.51 -13.46
CA HIS A 158 4.57 -15.39 -12.02
C HIS A 158 3.82 -14.24 -11.36
N LEU A 159 3.15 -13.40 -12.15
CA LEU A 159 2.31 -12.30 -11.69
C LEU A 159 0.81 -12.63 -11.74
N THR A 160 0.46 -13.86 -12.11
CA THR A 160 -0.92 -14.37 -12.16
C THR A 160 -1.23 -15.24 -10.94
N GLY A 161 -2.52 -15.52 -10.71
CA GLY A 161 -2.93 -16.40 -9.60
C GLY A 161 -2.69 -15.79 -8.21
N ALA A 162 -2.47 -16.64 -7.20
CA ALA A 162 -2.17 -16.21 -5.84
C ALA A 162 -0.74 -15.68 -5.77
N THR A 163 -0.57 -14.37 -5.58
CA THR A 163 0.73 -13.70 -5.71
C THR A 163 0.95 -12.68 -4.59
N ALA A 164 2.16 -12.66 -4.04
CA ALA A 164 2.66 -11.62 -3.15
C ALA A 164 3.83 -10.89 -3.82
N LEU A 165 3.70 -9.59 -4.02
CA LEU A 165 4.76 -8.74 -4.57
C LEU A 165 5.55 -8.09 -3.43
N VAL A 166 6.87 -8.23 -3.44
CA VAL A 166 7.78 -7.62 -2.45
C VAL A 166 8.50 -6.45 -3.10
N VAL A 167 8.36 -5.26 -2.50
CA VAL A 167 9.04 -4.04 -2.92
C VAL A 167 9.96 -3.57 -1.79
N GLY A 168 11.22 -3.36 -2.12
CA GLY A 168 12.24 -2.92 -1.18
C GLY A 168 12.33 -1.40 -1.04
N SER A 169 13.29 -0.92 -0.21
CA SER A 169 13.61 0.49 -0.04
C SER A 169 14.36 1.06 -1.25
N GLU A 170 14.46 2.39 -1.31
CA GLU A 170 15.06 3.11 -2.44
C GLU A 170 16.58 2.93 -2.58
N GLY A 171 17.28 2.68 -1.50
CA GLY A 171 18.74 2.55 -1.52
C GLY A 171 19.20 1.09 -1.51
N ASP A 172 18.66 0.34 -0.56
CA ASP A 172 19.14 -1.02 -0.26
C ASP A 172 18.33 -2.12 -0.97
N GLY A 173 17.23 -1.77 -1.64
CA GLY A 173 16.33 -2.74 -2.27
C GLY A 173 15.66 -3.65 -1.25
N ILE A 174 15.46 -4.91 -1.60
CA ILE A 174 14.92 -5.94 -0.71
C ILE A 174 16.03 -6.48 0.18
N ARG A 175 15.83 -6.51 1.50
CA ARG A 175 16.79 -7.07 2.44
C ARG A 175 17.11 -8.54 2.11
N GLN A 176 18.35 -8.95 2.33
CA GLN A 176 18.87 -10.27 1.94
C GLN A 176 17.99 -11.44 2.42
N LEU A 177 17.52 -11.40 3.68
CA LEU A 177 16.66 -12.44 4.24
C LEU A 177 15.29 -12.51 3.54
N THR A 178 14.69 -11.36 3.24
CA THR A 178 13.41 -11.27 2.52
C THR A 178 13.59 -11.76 1.08
N ARG A 179 14.67 -11.30 0.42
CA ARG A 179 15.02 -11.70 -0.94
C ARG A 179 15.23 -13.22 -1.07
N ALA A 180 15.94 -13.83 -0.13
CA ALA A 180 16.20 -15.27 -0.12
C ALA A 180 14.94 -16.14 0.01
N LYS A 181 13.85 -15.56 0.50
CA LYS A 181 12.55 -16.23 0.63
C LYS A 181 11.61 -16.00 -0.54
N CYS A 182 11.93 -15.07 -1.46
CA CYS A 182 11.17 -14.93 -2.70
C CYS A 182 11.34 -16.17 -3.58
N ASP A 183 10.27 -16.58 -4.25
CA ASP A 183 10.31 -17.71 -5.21
C ASP A 183 10.99 -17.28 -6.51
N ILE A 184 10.85 -16.01 -6.87
CA ILE A 184 11.54 -15.38 -7.98
C ILE A 184 11.80 -13.91 -7.66
N VAL A 185 12.85 -13.36 -8.23
CA VAL A 185 13.12 -11.92 -8.20
C VAL A 185 13.05 -11.40 -9.62
N LEU A 186 12.22 -10.39 -9.84
CA LEU A 186 12.01 -9.77 -11.14
C LEU A 186 12.57 -8.34 -11.15
N LYS A 187 12.95 -7.86 -12.33
CA LYS A 187 13.32 -6.46 -12.57
C LYS A 187 12.51 -5.85 -13.70
N LEU A 188 12.25 -4.57 -13.59
CA LEU A 188 11.69 -3.81 -14.70
C LEU A 188 12.77 -3.55 -15.76
N PRO A 189 12.44 -3.68 -17.06
CA PRO A 189 13.40 -3.40 -18.12
C PRO A 189 13.75 -1.90 -18.14
N MET A 190 15.03 -1.60 -18.08
CA MET A 190 15.57 -0.24 -18.15
C MET A 190 16.27 -0.05 -19.50
N ARG A 191 16.04 1.07 -20.18
CA ARG A 191 16.62 1.37 -21.49
C ARG A 191 17.56 2.57 -21.48
N GLY A 192 17.46 3.39 -20.45
CA GLY A 192 18.27 4.59 -20.27
C GLY A 192 19.56 4.32 -19.50
N GLN A 193 20.21 5.40 -19.03
CA GLN A 193 21.44 5.33 -18.25
C GLN A 193 21.20 5.28 -16.73
N VAL A 194 19.97 5.52 -16.28
CA VAL A 194 19.62 5.37 -14.86
C VAL A 194 19.49 3.89 -14.49
N GLU A 195 20.08 3.52 -13.35
CA GLU A 195 20.16 2.14 -12.90
C GLU A 195 18.85 1.64 -12.26
N SER A 196 18.06 2.54 -11.66
CA SER A 196 16.85 2.19 -10.94
C SER A 196 15.76 3.25 -11.07
N LEU A 197 14.54 2.88 -10.74
CA LEU A 197 13.39 3.76 -10.52
C LEU A 197 13.22 4.01 -9.01
N ASN A 198 12.55 5.11 -8.68
CA ASN A 198 12.01 5.29 -7.33
C ASN A 198 11.17 4.08 -6.92
N ALA A 199 11.27 3.64 -5.65
CA ALA A 199 10.61 2.42 -5.16
C ALA A 199 9.09 2.42 -5.37
N ALA A 200 8.42 3.56 -5.15
CA ALA A 200 6.98 3.66 -5.37
C ALA A 200 6.62 3.60 -6.85
N VAL A 201 7.44 4.17 -7.72
CA VAL A 201 7.24 4.09 -9.18
C VAL A 201 7.43 2.65 -9.64
N ALA A 202 8.53 2.01 -9.25
CA ALA A 202 8.81 0.62 -9.60
C ALA A 202 7.70 -0.34 -9.12
N GLY A 203 7.32 -0.21 -7.84
CA GLY A 203 6.24 -1.00 -7.25
C GLY A 203 4.90 -0.76 -7.94
N SER A 204 4.57 0.50 -8.28
CA SER A 204 3.33 0.83 -8.99
C SER A 204 3.28 0.22 -10.39
N VAL A 205 4.38 0.26 -11.14
CA VAL A 205 4.48 -0.40 -12.46
C VAL A 205 4.31 -1.90 -12.33
N ALA A 206 4.98 -2.54 -11.35
CA ALA A 206 4.87 -3.98 -11.12
C ALA A 206 3.45 -4.40 -10.71
N LEU A 207 2.77 -3.61 -9.87
CA LEU A 207 1.36 -3.83 -9.49
C LEU A 207 0.43 -3.77 -10.71
N TYR A 208 0.61 -2.80 -11.61
CA TYR A 208 -0.17 -2.72 -12.84
C TYR A 208 0.12 -3.85 -13.80
N LEU A 209 1.38 -4.29 -13.93
CA LEU A 209 1.73 -5.47 -14.73
C LEU A 209 1.06 -6.73 -14.17
N ALA A 210 1.07 -6.92 -12.85
CA ALA A 210 0.37 -8.02 -12.20
C ALA A 210 -1.15 -7.91 -12.40
N TYR A 211 -1.74 -6.72 -12.24
CA TYR A 211 -3.17 -6.49 -12.47
C TYR A 211 -3.57 -6.89 -13.90
N LEU A 212 -2.84 -6.43 -14.91
CA LEU A 212 -3.12 -6.76 -16.32
C LEU A 212 -2.98 -8.26 -16.61
N ALA A 213 -1.90 -8.89 -16.12
CA ALA A 213 -1.69 -10.33 -16.27
C ALA A 213 -2.83 -11.16 -15.64
N ARG A 214 -3.36 -10.72 -14.51
CA ARG A 214 -4.49 -11.37 -13.81
C ARG A 214 -5.82 -11.18 -14.54
N GLN A 215 -5.99 -10.10 -15.32
CA GLN A 215 -7.20 -9.90 -16.14
C GLN A 215 -7.22 -10.85 -17.36
N GLU A 216 -6.06 -11.14 -17.96
CA GLU A 216 -5.96 -12.04 -19.10
C GLU A 216 -6.24 -13.51 -18.74
N THR A 217 -6.20 -13.88 -17.46
CA THR A 217 -6.43 -15.24 -16.96
C THR A 217 -7.82 -15.48 -16.38
N ARG A 218 -8.66 -14.45 -16.35
CA ARG A 218 -10.09 -14.52 -15.97
C ARG A 218 -10.95 -14.83 -17.17
#